data_ded1fe05fe2665a9e8584e2d1d474887
#
_entry.id   ded1fe05fe2665a9e8584e2d1d474887
#
_cell.length_a   1.000
_cell.length_b   1.000
_cell.length_c   1.000
_cell.angle_alpha   90.00
_cell.angle_beta   90.00
_cell.angle_gamma   90.00
#
_symmetry.space_group_name_H-M   'P 1'
#
loop_
_entity.id
_entity.type
_entity.pdbx_description
1 polymer ?
#
loop_
_entity_poly.entity_id
_entity_poly.type
_entity_poly.pdbx_seq_one_letter_code
_entity_poly.pdbx_strand_id
1 'polypeptide(L)'
;MHLDAEKLGVCVGEQQRQQLLGYVSLVEKWNRSINLVSRQDIDRLWTRHVLDSLSVHRHLHGHSVLDVGTGAGFPGIPLAVVNPERQFTLCDRMAKRIRFLQVVKSQLRLPNVELLEEDFGSQTERARCFDTVLARAVAPSASLWPMLEPVLNDGGRMLVFSSTQLAVADITQSGHEGDMAYHSRTERVAVPGLGQAHFLEILERR
;
A
#
# COMPACT_ATOMS: atom_id res chain seq x y z
N MET A 1 7.29 3.72 -20.66
CA MET A 1 6.32 3.48 -19.59
C MET A 1 5.86 2.03 -19.48
N HIS A 2 5.62 1.31 -20.55
CA HIS A 2 5.17 -0.11 -20.53
C HIS A 2 6.23 -1.06 -19.95
N LEU A 3 7.48 -0.87 -20.32
CA LEU A 3 8.62 -1.73 -19.97
C LEU A 3 9.02 -1.72 -18.49
N ASP A 4 8.55 -0.74 -17.70
CA ASP A 4 9.05 -0.58 -16.33
C ASP A 4 8.28 -1.42 -15.32
N ALA A 5 6.98 -1.68 -15.51
CA ALA A 5 6.21 -2.60 -14.67
C ALA A 5 6.62 -4.06 -14.92
N GLU A 6 6.94 -4.42 -16.16
CA GLU A 6 7.47 -5.75 -16.51
C GLU A 6 8.79 -6.08 -15.80
N LYS A 7 9.64 -5.06 -15.59
CA LYS A 7 10.88 -5.22 -14.80
C LYS A 7 10.62 -5.56 -13.33
N LEU A 8 9.40 -5.31 -12.84
CA LEU A 8 8.93 -5.69 -11.51
C LEU A 8 8.24 -7.07 -11.49
N GLY A 9 8.19 -7.76 -12.63
CA GLY A 9 7.47 -9.02 -12.78
C GLY A 9 5.94 -8.86 -12.83
N VAL A 10 5.45 -7.65 -13.08
CA VAL A 10 4.01 -7.35 -13.16
C VAL A 10 3.59 -7.27 -14.63
N CYS A 11 2.75 -8.21 -15.05
CA CYS A 11 2.11 -8.16 -16.36
C CYS A 11 0.95 -7.16 -16.32
N VAL A 12 1.04 -6.10 -17.12
CA VAL A 12 0.02 -5.04 -17.18
C VAL A 12 -0.63 -5.08 -18.56
N GLY A 13 -1.90 -5.52 -18.61
CA GLY A 13 -2.69 -5.50 -19.84
C GLY A 13 -3.08 -4.07 -20.26
N GLU A 14 -3.57 -3.92 -21.50
CA GLU A 14 -3.90 -2.60 -22.05
C GLU A 14 -4.97 -1.87 -21.21
N GLN A 15 -6.01 -2.57 -20.74
CA GLN A 15 -7.04 -1.99 -19.88
C GLN A 15 -6.45 -1.48 -18.56
N GLN A 16 -5.63 -2.29 -17.90
CA GLN A 16 -4.96 -1.92 -16.64
C GLN A 16 -4.02 -0.72 -16.85
N ARG A 17 -3.32 -0.68 -17.98
CA ARG A 17 -2.47 0.45 -18.36
C ARG A 17 -3.30 1.73 -18.48
N GLN A 18 -4.45 1.70 -19.15
CA GLN A 18 -5.34 2.84 -19.26
C GLN A 18 -5.89 3.28 -17.90
N GLN A 19 -6.23 2.33 -17.04
CA GLN A 19 -6.65 2.63 -15.66
C GLN A 19 -5.54 3.32 -14.87
N LEU A 20 -4.30 2.83 -14.92
CA LEU A 20 -3.16 3.46 -14.22
C LEU A 20 -2.86 4.87 -14.74
N LEU A 21 -2.91 5.10 -16.05
CA LEU A 21 -2.73 6.42 -16.64
C LEU A 21 -3.87 7.38 -16.25
N GLY A 22 -5.10 6.89 -16.29
CA GLY A 22 -6.27 7.65 -15.84
C GLY A 22 -6.17 8.02 -14.35
N TYR A 23 -5.68 7.10 -13.52
CA TYR A 23 -5.43 7.36 -12.11
C TYR A 23 -4.40 8.47 -11.89
N VAL A 24 -3.25 8.41 -12.56
CA VAL A 24 -2.23 9.47 -12.48
C VAL A 24 -2.84 10.84 -12.84
N SER A 25 -3.58 10.92 -13.94
CA SER A 25 -4.25 12.16 -14.37
C SER A 25 -5.26 12.67 -13.34
N LEU A 26 -5.98 11.78 -12.65
CA LEU A 26 -6.88 12.15 -11.56
C LEU A 26 -6.11 12.70 -10.36
N VAL A 27 -5.02 12.07 -9.96
CA VAL A 27 -4.16 12.56 -8.87
C VAL A 27 -3.64 13.96 -9.19
N GLU A 28 -3.08 14.18 -10.38
CA GLU A 28 -2.58 15.49 -10.84
C GLU A 28 -3.67 16.57 -10.78
N LYS A 29 -4.85 16.26 -11.30
CA LYS A 29 -6.00 17.16 -11.31
C LYS A 29 -6.43 17.56 -9.90
N TRP A 30 -6.63 16.57 -9.03
CA TRP A 30 -7.15 16.78 -7.69
C TRP A 30 -6.11 17.34 -6.72
N ASN A 31 -4.82 17.08 -6.96
CA ASN A 31 -3.73 17.62 -6.14
C ASN A 31 -3.70 19.15 -6.11
N ARG A 32 -4.28 19.80 -7.13
CA ARG A 32 -4.43 21.27 -7.17
C ARG A 32 -5.36 21.80 -6.08
N SER A 33 -6.27 20.96 -5.60
CA SER A 33 -7.32 21.35 -4.63
C SER A 33 -7.12 20.74 -3.25
N ILE A 34 -6.60 19.50 -3.19
CA ILE A 34 -6.48 18.76 -1.93
C ILE A 34 -5.11 18.08 -1.86
N ASN A 35 -4.08 18.66 -1.41
CA ASN A 35 -2.73 18.11 -1.28
C ASN A 35 -2.70 16.57 -1.06
N LEU A 36 -2.77 15.80 -2.15
CA LEU A 36 -2.74 14.33 -2.17
C LEU A 36 -1.33 13.81 -2.06
N VAL A 37 -0.42 14.44 -2.78
CA VAL A 37 1.01 14.16 -2.82
C VAL A 37 1.80 15.47 -2.76
N SER A 38 3.10 15.39 -2.43
CA SER A 38 3.95 16.57 -2.41
C SER A 38 4.06 17.22 -3.80
N ARG A 39 4.27 18.55 -3.85
CA ARG A 39 4.44 19.25 -5.13
C ARG A 39 5.66 18.76 -5.92
N GLN A 40 6.70 18.32 -5.23
CA GLN A 40 7.92 17.80 -5.84
C GLN A 40 7.73 16.41 -6.48
N ASP A 41 6.68 15.68 -6.09
CA ASP A 41 6.40 14.35 -6.59
C ASP A 41 5.43 14.34 -7.78
N ILE A 42 4.78 15.46 -8.11
CA ILE A 42 3.80 15.54 -9.21
C ILE A 42 4.40 15.09 -10.54
N ASP A 43 5.57 15.61 -10.90
CA ASP A 43 6.23 15.27 -12.17
C ASP A 43 6.82 13.85 -12.19
N ARG A 44 6.76 13.17 -11.04
CA ARG A 44 7.35 11.85 -10.82
C ARG A 44 6.35 10.82 -10.30
N LEU A 45 5.04 11.10 -10.41
CA LEU A 45 3.96 10.24 -9.91
C LEU A 45 4.10 8.79 -10.40
N TRP A 46 4.45 8.62 -11.68
CA TRP A 46 4.59 7.29 -12.25
C TRP A 46 5.69 6.49 -11.56
N THR A 47 6.89 7.04 -11.44
CA THR A 47 8.04 6.33 -10.86
C THR A 47 7.97 6.26 -9.34
N ARG A 48 7.68 7.38 -8.67
CA ARG A 48 7.72 7.46 -7.20
C ARG A 48 6.52 6.86 -6.50
N HIS A 49 5.39 6.75 -7.21
CA HIS A 49 4.18 6.24 -6.57
C HIS A 49 3.62 5.02 -7.27
N VAL A 50 3.42 5.02 -8.60
CA VAL A 50 2.84 3.87 -9.28
C VAL A 50 3.81 2.69 -9.30
N LEU A 51 5.04 2.86 -9.83
CA LEU A 51 6.02 1.77 -9.88
C LEU A 51 6.47 1.33 -8.49
N ASP A 52 6.62 2.27 -7.55
CA ASP A 52 6.90 1.97 -6.15
C ASP A 52 5.79 1.11 -5.53
N SER A 53 4.53 1.43 -5.78
CA SER A 53 3.39 0.61 -5.34
C SER A 53 3.42 -0.79 -5.96
N LEU A 54 3.67 -0.89 -7.26
CA LEU A 54 3.71 -2.18 -7.98
C LEU A 54 4.90 -3.05 -7.55
N SER A 55 5.97 -2.46 -7.03
CA SER A 55 7.18 -3.17 -6.63
C SER A 55 6.95 -4.21 -5.53
N VAL A 56 5.88 -4.06 -4.75
CA VAL A 56 5.53 -5.01 -3.68
C VAL A 56 4.47 -6.05 -4.10
N HIS A 57 4.05 -6.04 -5.37
CA HIS A 57 3.03 -6.95 -5.90
C HIS A 57 3.29 -8.42 -5.53
N ARG A 58 4.52 -8.90 -5.69
CA ARG A 58 4.91 -10.28 -5.39
C ARG A 58 4.81 -10.67 -3.91
N HIS A 59 4.75 -9.67 -3.02
CA HIS A 59 4.68 -9.88 -1.57
C HIS A 59 3.25 -9.93 -1.05
N LEU A 60 2.25 -9.60 -1.88
CA LEU A 60 0.85 -9.75 -1.50
C LEU A 60 0.54 -11.22 -1.22
N HIS A 61 -0.09 -11.47 -0.07
CA HIS A 61 -0.56 -12.77 0.33
C HIS A 61 -2.09 -12.81 0.34
N GLY A 62 -2.66 -13.99 0.06
CA GLY A 62 -4.10 -14.22 0.16
C GLY A 62 -4.94 -13.37 -0.79
N HIS A 63 -6.19 -13.15 -0.43
CA HIS A 63 -7.20 -12.53 -1.29
C HIS A 63 -7.66 -11.15 -0.81
N SER A 64 -7.64 -10.92 0.48
CA SER A 64 -8.09 -9.69 1.13
C SER A 64 -6.90 -8.80 1.54
N VAL A 65 -6.91 -7.55 1.08
CA VAL A 65 -5.83 -6.58 1.30
C VAL A 65 -6.39 -5.31 1.93
N LEU A 66 -5.79 -4.87 3.03
CA LEU A 66 -6.06 -3.59 3.66
C LEU A 66 -4.91 -2.61 3.37
N ASP A 67 -5.22 -1.40 2.94
CA ASP A 67 -4.26 -0.29 2.80
C ASP A 67 -4.58 0.79 3.83
N VAL A 68 -3.76 0.88 4.88
CA VAL A 68 -3.97 1.78 6.02
C VAL A 68 -3.31 3.13 5.78
N GLY A 69 -4.07 4.20 5.97
CA GLY A 69 -3.59 5.54 5.70
C GLY A 69 -3.30 5.74 4.21
N THR A 70 -4.16 5.20 3.36
CA THR A 70 -3.97 5.10 1.90
C THR A 70 -3.71 6.44 1.21
N GLY A 71 -4.12 7.56 1.79
CA GLY A 71 -3.86 8.89 1.26
C GLY A 71 -4.51 9.13 -0.10
N ALA A 72 -3.68 9.31 -1.10
CA ALA A 72 -4.11 9.40 -2.49
C ALA A 72 -4.54 8.04 -3.09
N GLY A 73 -4.42 6.94 -2.35
CA GLY A 73 -4.65 5.59 -2.85
C GLY A 73 -3.37 4.82 -3.18
N PHE A 74 -2.23 5.23 -2.62
CA PHE A 74 -0.95 4.54 -2.80
C PHE A 74 -0.55 3.79 -1.52
N PRO A 75 -0.29 2.47 -1.59
CA PRO A 75 -0.12 1.67 -2.80
C PRO A 75 -1.41 0.98 -3.30
N GLY A 76 -2.54 1.10 -2.61
CA GLY A 76 -3.74 0.30 -2.82
C GLY A 76 -4.34 0.36 -4.23
N ILE A 77 -4.51 1.55 -4.84
CA ILE A 77 -5.11 1.68 -6.18
C ILE A 77 -4.25 1.03 -7.27
N PRO A 78 -2.93 1.31 -7.39
CA PRO A 78 -2.11 0.62 -8.39
C PRO A 78 -2.13 -0.90 -8.23
N LEU A 79 -2.09 -1.40 -7.00
CA LEU A 79 -2.14 -2.84 -6.73
C LEU A 79 -3.52 -3.44 -7.05
N ALA A 80 -4.62 -2.73 -6.74
CA ALA A 80 -5.97 -3.18 -7.07
C ALA A 80 -6.19 -3.29 -8.59
N VAL A 81 -5.63 -2.35 -9.36
CA VAL A 81 -5.71 -2.37 -10.82
C VAL A 81 -5.05 -3.61 -11.41
N VAL A 82 -3.89 -4.02 -10.90
CA VAL A 82 -3.15 -5.17 -11.46
C VAL A 82 -3.52 -6.51 -10.83
N ASN A 83 -4.36 -6.51 -9.78
CA ASN A 83 -4.86 -7.71 -9.10
C ASN A 83 -6.42 -7.69 -9.03
N PRO A 84 -7.13 -7.76 -10.13
CA PRO A 84 -8.59 -7.67 -10.14
C PRO A 84 -9.28 -8.82 -9.39
N GLU A 85 -8.57 -9.92 -9.15
CA GLU A 85 -9.04 -11.09 -8.39
C GLU A 85 -8.98 -10.91 -6.88
N ARG A 86 -8.25 -9.89 -6.38
CA ARG A 86 -8.11 -9.60 -4.94
C ARG A 86 -9.03 -8.46 -4.52
N GLN A 87 -9.50 -8.49 -3.28
CA GLN A 87 -10.31 -7.44 -2.68
C GLN A 87 -9.43 -6.46 -1.89
N PHE A 88 -9.54 -5.18 -2.19
CA PHE A 88 -8.78 -4.12 -1.54
C PHE A 88 -9.70 -3.22 -0.73
N THR A 89 -9.42 -3.09 0.56
CA THR A 89 -10.02 -2.08 1.43
C THR A 89 -9.03 -0.95 1.65
N LEU A 90 -9.36 0.24 1.18
CA LEU A 90 -8.52 1.43 1.33
C LEU A 90 -9.08 2.30 2.46
N CYS A 91 -8.29 2.50 3.49
CA CYS A 91 -8.68 3.22 4.69
C CYS A 91 -7.92 4.54 4.86
N ASP A 92 -8.62 5.62 5.11
CA ASP A 92 -8.02 6.91 5.51
C ASP A 92 -9.01 7.67 6.40
N ARG A 93 -8.49 8.37 7.42
CA ARG A 93 -9.31 9.17 8.35
C ARG A 93 -9.85 10.47 7.75
N MET A 94 -9.32 10.90 6.60
CA MET A 94 -9.67 12.17 5.99
C MET A 94 -10.78 12.01 4.95
N ALA A 95 -12.00 12.46 5.26
CA ALA A 95 -13.16 12.43 4.36
C ALA A 95 -12.87 12.97 2.95
N LYS A 96 -12.03 14.01 2.81
CA LYS A 96 -11.68 14.57 1.51
C LYS A 96 -10.88 13.60 0.63
N ARG A 97 -10.04 12.74 1.23
CA ARG A 97 -9.28 11.70 0.52
C ARG A 97 -10.20 10.57 0.10
N ILE A 98 -11.09 10.13 0.98
CA ILE A 98 -12.10 9.11 0.66
C ILE A 98 -13.01 9.59 -0.47
N ARG A 99 -13.46 10.85 -0.47
CA ARG A 99 -14.22 11.43 -1.60
C ARG A 99 -13.45 11.41 -2.91
N PHE A 100 -12.17 11.73 -2.89
CA PHE A 100 -11.31 11.59 -4.06
C PHE A 100 -11.25 10.14 -4.55
N LEU A 101 -11.03 9.19 -3.64
CA LEU A 101 -10.96 7.75 -3.97
C LEU A 101 -12.30 7.20 -4.48
N GLN A 102 -13.44 7.72 -4.05
CA GLN A 102 -14.76 7.39 -4.62
C GLN A 102 -14.83 7.77 -6.10
N VAL A 103 -14.29 8.94 -6.47
CA VAL A 103 -14.19 9.35 -7.87
C VAL A 103 -13.26 8.43 -8.65
N VAL A 104 -12.10 8.11 -8.10
CA VAL A 104 -11.15 7.15 -8.71
C VAL A 104 -11.81 5.79 -8.95
N LYS A 105 -12.41 5.20 -7.90
CA LYS A 105 -13.11 3.91 -7.98
C LYS A 105 -14.17 3.89 -9.09
N SER A 106 -14.98 4.93 -9.14
CA SER A 106 -16.06 5.05 -10.14
C SER A 106 -15.51 5.21 -11.56
N GLN A 107 -14.58 6.16 -11.78
CA GLN A 107 -14.08 6.45 -13.12
C GLN A 107 -13.23 5.32 -13.70
N LEU A 108 -12.45 4.65 -12.85
CA LEU A 108 -11.61 3.53 -13.28
C LEU A 108 -12.35 2.18 -13.25
N ARG A 109 -13.61 2.16 -12.78
CA ARG A 109 -14.42 0.93 -12.68
C ARG A 109 -13.69 -0.17 -11.90
N LEU A 110 -13.36 0.12 -10.64
CA LEU A 110 -12.65 -0.82 -9.74
C LEU A 110 -13.66 -1.49 -8.78
N PRO A 111 -14.33 -2.59 -9.17
CA PRO A 111 -15.31 -3.27 -8.34
C PRO A 111 -14.67 -3.93 -7.11
N ASN A 112 -13.38 -4.25 -7.21
CA ASN A 112 -12.57 -4.90 -6.18
C ASN A 112 -11.98 -3.93 -5.15
N VAL A 113 -12.42 -2.66 -5.13
CA VAL A 113 -11.98 -1.66 -4.14
C VAL A 113 -13.14 -1.29 -3.24
N GLU A 114 -12.96 -1.40 -1.93
CA GLU A 114 -13.81 -0.84 -0.89
C GLU A 114 -13.11 0.36 -0.24
N LEU A 115 -13.88 1.36 0.19
CA LEU A 115 -13.35 2.57 0.82
C LEU A 115 -13.88 2.68 2.24
N LEU A 116 -12.99 2.96 3.18
CA LEU A 116 -13.31 3.06 4.59
C LEU A 116 -12.80 4.40 5.15
N GLU A 117 -13.73 5.23 5.63
CA GLU A 117 -13.39 6.48 6.34
C GLU A 117 -13.25 6.16 7.82
N GLU A 118 -12.03 5.86 8.26
CA GLU A 118 -11.76 5.44 9.64
C GLU A 118 -10.33 5.81 10.06
N ASP A 119 -10.15 6.11 11.35
CA ASP A 119 -8.84 6.21 11.98
C ASP A 119 -8.49 4.87 12.63
N PHE A 120 -7.56 4.14 12.04
CA PHE A 120 -7.10 2.85 12.58
C PHE A 120 -6.42 2.93 13.95
N GLY A 121 -6.13 4.14 14.45
CA GLY A 121 -5.66 4.38 15.81
C GLY A 121 -6.78 4.33 16.86
N SER A 122 -8.05 4.48 16.48
CA SER A 122 -9.18 4.34 17.39
C SER A 122 -9.54 2.87 17.57
N GLN A 123 -9.71 2.47 18.84
CA GLN A 123 -10.13 1.10 19.19
C GLN A 123 -11.59 0.88 18.78
N THR A 124 -11.80 0.47 17.55
CA THR A 124 -13.11 0.01 17.07
C THR A 124 -13.11 -1.51 17.06
N GLU A 125 -14.21 -2.15 17.46
CA GLU A 125 -14.38 -3.60 17.32
C GLU A 125 -14.24 -3.98 15.84
N ARG A 126 -13.14 -4.65 15.50
CA ARG A 126 -12.80 -4.96 14.12
C ARG A 126 -13.26 -6.38 13.80
N ALA A 127 -14.41 -6.48 13.17
CA ALA A 127 -14.94 -7.75 12.68
C ALA A 127 -14.29 -8.23 11.36
N ARG A 128 -13.40 -7.42 10.76
CA ARG A 128 -12.79 -7.71 9.45
C ARG A 128 -11.34 -8.12 9.63
N CYS A 129 -10.96 -9.23 9.00
CA CYS A 129 -9.58 -9.72 8.94
C CYS A 129 -9.08 -9.73 7.50
N PHE A 130 -7.77 -9.55 7.34
CA PHE A 130 -7.10 -9.40 6.05
C PHE A 130 -5.89 -10.32 5.93
N ASP A 131 -5.65 -10.80 4.73
CA ASP A 131 -4.49 -11.64 4.44
C ASP A 131 -3.21 -10.80 4.28
N THR A 132 -3.36 -9.56 3.80
CA THR A 132 -2.26 -8.59 3.69
C THR A 132 -2.71 -7.24 4.23
N VAL A 133 -1.88 -6.62 5.07
CA VAL A 133 -2.03 -5.22 5.48
C VAL A 133 -0.86 -4.41 4.93
N LEU A 134 -1.16 -3.32 4.22
CA LEU A 134 -0.20 -2.40 3.66
C LEU A 134 -0.15 -1.12 4.50
N ALA A 135 1.06 -0.61 4.76
CA ALA A 135 1.26 0.69 5.38
C ALA A 135 2.43 1.43 4.72
N ARG A 136 2.16 2.63 4.19
CA ARG A 136 3.17 3.48 3.57
C ARG A 136 3.16 4.88 4.18
N ALA A 137 4.30 5.29 4.77
CA ALA A 137 4.48 6.61 5.38
C ALA A 137 3.43 6.94 6.47
N VAL A 138 2.99 5.93 7.23
CA VAL A 138 2.01 6.07 8.32
C VAL A 138 2.74 6.23 9.65
N ALA A 139 3.46 5.20 10.08
CA ALA A 139 4.24 5.15 11.32
C ALA A 139 5.29 4.02 11.24
N PRO A 140 6.26 3.95 12.17
CA PRO A 140 7.17 2.81 12.29
C PRO A 140 6.41 1.49 12.51
N SER A 141 6.94 0.40 11.96
CA SER A 141 6.33 -0.94 12.03
C SER A 141 6.04 -1.41 13.47
N ALA A 142 6.96 -1.16 14.40
CA ALA A 142 6.78 -1.49 15.81
C ALA A 142 5.57 -0.80 16.46
N SER A 143 5.23 0.42 16.02
CA SER A 143 4.03 1.14 16.49
C SER A 143 2.76 0.67 15.77
N LEU A 144 2.89 0.20 14.52
CA LEU A 144 1.75 -0.26 13.73
C LEU A 144 1.33 -1.68 14.10
N TRP A 145 2.28 -2.54 14.46
CA TRP A 145 2.01 -3.95 14.72
C TRP A 145 0.91 -4.19 15.76
N PRO A 146 0.95 -3.61 16.99
CA PRO A 146 -0.08 -3.83 17.99
C PRO A 146 -1.48 -3.38 17.55
N MET A 147 -1.54 -2.40 16.64
CA MET A 147 -2.80 -1.86 16.14
C MET A 147 -3.39 -2.69 14.99
N LEU A 148 -2.55 -3.31 14.18
CA LEU A 148 -2.93 -3.95 12.92
C LEU A 148 -2.87 -5.47 12.98
N GLU A 149 -2.10 -6.04 13.91
CA GLU A 149 -2.05 -7.48 14.12
C GLU A 149 -3.44 -8.09 14.37
N PRO A 150 -4.34 -7.49 15.18
CA PRO A 150 -5.67 -8.05 15.43
C PRO A 150 -6.57 -8.15 14.18
N VAL A 151 -6.24 -7.45 13.10
CA VAL A 151 -7.00 -7.51 11.84
C VAL A 151 -6.33 -8.40 10.78
N LEU A 152 -5.24 -9.09 11.12
CA LEU A 152 -4.63 -10.08 10.24
C LEU A 152 -5.31 -11.44 10.40
N ASN A 153 -5.60 -12.08 9.27
CA ASN A 153 -5.95 -13.51 9.22
C ASN A 153 -4.78 -14.37 9.70
N ASP A 154 -5.06 -15.62 10.06
CA ASP A 154 -4.02 -16.59 10.34
C ASP A 154 -3.13 -16.79 9.11
N GLY A 155 -1.79 -16.67 9.30
CA GLY A 155 -0.82 -16.66 8.21
C GLY A 155 -0.78 -15.35 7.39
N GLY A 156 -1.55 -14.34 7.77
CA GLY A 156 -1.52 -13.02 7.17
C GLY A 156 -0.23 -12.26 7.49
N ARG A 157 0.06 -11.21 6.70
CA ARG A 157 1.28 -10.42 6.85
C ARG A 157 1.03 -8.93 6.75
N MET A 158 1.89 -8.15 7.40
CA MET A 158 1.95 -6.71 7.24
C MET A 158 3.16 -6.32 6.39
N LEU A 159 2.95 -5.44 5.41
CA LEU A 159 3.96 -4.90 4.52
C LEU A 159 4.13 -3.41 4.80
N VAL A 160 5.28 -3.01 5.32
CA VAL A 160 5.58 -1.62 5.67
C VAL A 160 6.67 -1.08 4.74
N PHE A 161 6.34 0.00 4.03
CA PHE A 161 7.28 0.68 3.15
C PHE A 161 8.23 1.56 3.97
N SER A 162 9.53 1.41 3.76
CA SER A 162 10.57 2.20 4.41
C SER A 162 11.52 2.82 3.40
N SER A 163 11.94 4.06 3.66
CA SER A 163 13.00 4.73 2.92
C SER A 163 14.38 4.52 3.57
N THR A 164 14.42 3.99 4.78
CA THR A 164 15.65 3.78 5.55
C THR A 164 16.03 2.30 5.48
N GLN A 165 17.30 2.04 5.21
CA GLN A 165 17.87 0.71 5.34
C GLN A 165 17.89 0.38 6.85
N LEU A 166 16.86 -0.29 7.32
CA LEU A 166 16.98 -1.05 8.57
C LEU A 166 18.01 -2.14 8.28
N ALA A 167 18.95 -2.36 9.20
CA ALA A 167 20.06 -3.26 8.98
C ALA A 167 19.58 -4.56 8.31
N VAL A 168 20.17 -4.88 7.13
CA VAL A 168 19.94 -6.16 6.46
C VAL A 168 20.63 -7.22 7.31
N ALA A 169 19.92 -7.67 8.30
CA ALA A 169 20.19 -8.91 8.99
C ALA A 169 18.84 -9.64 8.97
N ASP A 170 18.87 -10.96 8.94
CA ASP A 170 17.74 -11.78 9.37
C ASP A 170 17.45 -11.42 10.84
N ILE A 171 16.84 -10.25 11.04
CA ILE A 171 16.49 -9.78 12.36
C ILE A 171 15.16 -10.42 12.70
N THR A 172 15.27 -11.60 13.29
CA THR A 172 14.25 -12.12 14.17
C THR A 172 14.18 -11.18 15.39
N GLN A 173 13.61 -9.99 15.22
CA GLN A 173 13.30 -9.14 16.36
C GLN A 173 12.03 -9.67 17.01
N SER A 174 12.20 -10.41 18.08
CA SER A 174 11.12 -10.64 19.04
C SER A 174 10.93 -9.34 19.81
N GLY A 175 10.03 -8.47 19.35
CA GLY A 175 9.63 -7.29 20.10
C GLY A 175 8.73 -7.72 21.25
N HIS A 176 9.16 -7.48 22.48
CA HIS A 176 8.33 -7.61 23.66
C HIS A 176 7.77 -6.24 24.00
N GLU A 177 6.54 -5.97 23.61
CA GLU A 177 5.62 -5.16 24.36
C GLU A 177 4.29 -5.94 24.39
N GLY A 178 4.03 -6.63 25.51
CA GLY A 178 2.77 -7.30 25.79
C GLY A 178 2.43 -8.49 24.87
N ASP A 179 3.17 -9.59 24.95
CA ASP A 179 2.88 -10.93 24.38
C ASP A 179 2.59 -11.05 22.87
N MET A 180 2.83 -10.03 22.06
CA MET A 180 2.62 -10.11 20.61
C MET A 180 3.96 -10.30 19.87
N ALA A 181 4.39 -11.56 19.78
CA ALA A 181 5.61 -11.93 19.07
C ALA A 181 5.38 -11.92 17.55
N TYR A 182 6.25 -11.25 16.80
CA TYR A 182 6.24 -11.27 15.34
C TYR A 182 7.64 -11.55 14.79
N HIS A 183 7.68 -12.11 13.59
CA HIS A 183 8.90 -12.19 12.79
C HIS A 183 8.91 -11.02 11.81
N SER A 184 10.03 -10.33 11.70
CA SER A 184 10.21 -9.32 10.66
C SER A 184 11.42 -9.64 9.79
N ARG A 185 11.31 -9.36 8.50
CA ARG A 185 12.41 -9.35 7.56
C ARG A 185 12.33 -8.12 6.68
N THR A 186 13.47 -7.57 6.31
CA THR A 186 13.53 -6.41 5.43
C THR A 186 14.10 -6.82 4.07
N GLU A 187 13.39 -6.51 3.02
CA GLU A 187 13.83 -6.75 1.65
C GLU A 187 14.10 -5.42 0.94
N ARG A 188 15.17 -5.39 0.16
CA ARG A 188 15.45 -4.27 -0.74
C ARG A 188 14.56 -4.38 -1.97
N VAL A 189 13.83 -3.33 -2.26
CA VAL A 189 12.95 -3.26 -3.41
C VAL A 189 13.55 -2.32 -4.46
N ALA A 190 13.81 -2.86 -5.65
CA ALA A 190 14.31 -2.08 -6.77
C ALA A 190 13.13 -1.50 -7.55
N VAL A 191 13.03 -0.17 -7.64
CA VAL A 191 12.02 0.52 -8.42
C VAL A 191 12.67 1.10 -9.67
N PRO A 192 12.25 0.70 -10.89
CA PRO A 192 12.81 1.23 -12.14
C PRO A 192 12.69 2.76 -12.22
N GLY A 193 13.79 3.44 -12.52
CA GLY A 193 13.82 4.90 -12.63
C GLY A 193 13.91 5.65 -11.29
N LEU A 194 13.91 4.94 -10.15
CA LEU A 194 14.18 5.52 -8.85
C LEU A 194 15.66 5.31 -8.49
N GLY A 195 16.40 6.40 -8.33
CA GLY A 195 17.84 6.34 -8.00
C GLY A 195 18.15 5.96 -6.54
N GLN A 196 17.12 5.84 -5.70
CA GLN A 196 17.24 5.46 -4.29
C GLN A 196 16.69 4.06 -4.06
N ALA A 197 17.34 3.31 -3.19
CA ALA A 197 16.83 2.02 -2.74
C ALA A 197 15.62 2.24 -1.82
N HIS A 198 14.56 1.49 -2.07
CA HIS A 198 13.43 1.37 -1.16
C HIS A 198 13.50 0.03 -0.45
N PHE A 199 12.94 -0.04 0.73
CA PHE A 199 12.93 -1.23 1.56
C PHE A 199 11.49 -1.56 1.92
N LEU A 200 11.20 -2.85 1.96
CA LEU A 200 9.95 -3.41 2.42
C LEU A 200 10.22 -4.21 3.67
N GLU A 201 9.61 -3.84 4.77
CA GLU A 201 9.58 -4.65 5.96
C GLU A 201 8.34 -5.52 5.94
N ILE A 202 8.53 -6.83 6.13
CA ILE A 202 7.48 -7.84 6.11
C ILE A 202 7.39 -8.41 7.51
N LEU A 203 6.23 -8.24 8.14
CA LEU A 203 5.95 -8.73 9.48
C LEU A 203 4.88 -9.83 9.41
N GLU A 204 5.12 -10.92 10.15
CA GLU A 204 4.22 -12.08 10.24
C GLU A 204 4.10 -12.50 11.71
N ARG A 205 2.94 -13.04 12.12
CA ARG A 205 2.79 -13.64 13.45
C ARG A 205 3.81 -14.76 13.65
N ARG A 206 4.25 -14.92 14.89
CA ARG A 206 5.14 -15.99 15.29
C ARG A 206 4.40 -17.30 15.49
#